data_b679f975ba957c58dbe7a148117ed9b8
#
_entry.id   b679f975ba957c58dbe7a148117ed9b8
#
_cell.length_a   1.000
_cell.length_b   1.000
_cell.length_c   1.000
_cell.angle_alpha   90.00
_cell.angle_beta   90.00
_cell.angle_gamma   90.00
#
_symmetry.space_group_name_H-M   'P 1'
#
loop_
_entity.id
_entity.type
_entity.pdbx_description
1 polymer ?
#
loop_
_entity_poly.entity_id
_entity_poly.type
_entity_poly.pdbx_seq_one_letter_code
_entity_poly.pdbx_strand_id
1 'polypeptide(L)'
;MLRSMGWRILARNWRSGHLELDIVAEWLGEIVFVEVKTRSHEGLVAPRESVTRTKRQHLLDAGAAYLAHHRLDLAPFRFDVIEVVGTAPPFAIHHMENAFTARDGRSRSHPGPH
;
A
#
# COMPACT_ATOMS: atom_id res chain seq x y z
N MET A 1 -8.78 9.86 -7.80
CA MET A 1 -9.52 8.68 -7.38
C MET A 1 -9.70 8.62 -5.87
N LEU A 2 -8.65 8.58 -5.12
CA LEU A 2 -8.82 8.44 -3.67
C LEU A 2 -9.55 9.61 -3.05
N ARG A 3 -9.25 10.82 -3.47
CA ARG A 3 -9.95 11.99 -2.92
C ARG A 3 -11.43 11.96 -3.22
N SER A 4 -11.82 11.47 -4.38
CA SER A 4 -13.23 11.38 -4.70
C SER A 4 -13.95 10.34 -3.84
N MET A 5 -13.18 9.44 -3.20
CA MET A 5 -13.73 8.47 -2.28
C MET A 5 -13.76 8.99 -0.84
N GLY A 6 -13.39 10.25 -0.62
CA GLY A 6 -13.37 10.81 0.71
C GLY A 6 -12.06 10.57 1.47
N TRP A 7 -11.03 10.06 0.80
CA TRP A 7 -9.77 9.80 1.45
C TRP A 7 -8.93 11.07 1.49
N ARG A 8 -8.21 11.27 2.58
CA ARG A 8 -7.34 12.41 2.71
C ARG A 8 -5.92 11.99 2.38
N ILE A 9 -5.30 12.62 1.40
CA ILE A 9 -3.94 12.31 1.01
C ILE A 9 -2.99 13.03 1.96
N LEU A 10 -2.17 12.26 2.67
CA LEU A 10 -1.21 12.81 3.62
C LEU A 10 0.16 13.05 2.97
N ALA A 11 0.56 12.19 2.07
CA ALA A 11 1.85 12.32 1.40
C ALA A 11 1.85 11.58 0.07
N ARG A 12 2.72 12.03 -0.83
CA ARG A 12 2.95 11.36 -2.09
C ARG A 12 4.44 11.24 -2.28
N ASN A 13 4.87 10.10 -2.79
CA ASN A 13 6.29 9.86 -3.09
C ASN A 13 7.16 10.16 -1.86
N TRP A 14 6.72 9.68 -0.71
CA TRP A 14 7.44 9.89 0.53
C TRP A 14 8.69 9.01 0.56
N ARG A 15 9.78 9.55 1.04
CA ARG A 15 11.04 8.82 1.11
C ARG A 15 11.74 9.03 2.44
N SER A 16 12.45 7.99 2.85
CA SER A 16 13.34 8.07 3.99
C SER A 16 14.50 7.12 3.69
N GLY A 17 15.66 7.68 3.35
CA GLY A 17 16.78 6.87 2.88
C GLY A 17 16.40 6.18 1.58
N HIS A 18 16.54 4.86 1.54
CA HIS A 18 16.16 4.09 0.36
C HIS A 18 14.72 3.60 0.40
N LEU A 19 14.01 3.90 1.47
CA LEU A 19 12.62 3.50 1.61
C LEU A 19 11.70 4.52 0.96
N GLU A 20 10.65 4.06 0.29
CA GLU A 20 9.71 4.99 -0.31
C GLU A 20 8.30 4.44 -0.32
N LEU A 21 7.34 5.35 -0.30
CA LEU A 21 5.92 5.03 -0.34
C LEU A 21 5.30 5.90 -1.43
N ASP A 22 4.49 5.28 -2.28
CA ASP A 22 3.85 6.02 -3.37
C ASP A 22 2.84 7.00 -2.85
N ILE A 23 1.92 6.55 -2.02
CA ILE A 23 0.87 7.39 -1.46
C ILE A 23 0.63 6.99 -0.02
N VAL A 24 0.45 7.96 0.85
CA VAL A 24 -0.01 7.74 2.20
C VAL A 24 -1.29 8.53 2.35
N ALA A 25 -2.35 7.87 2.78
CA ALA A 25 -3.66 8.49 2.92
C ALA A 25 -4.27 8.14 4.26
N GLU A 26 -5.33 8.84 4.61
CA GLU A 26 -6.10 8.53 5.79
C GLU A 26 -7.56 8.40 5.40
N TRP A 27 -8.22 7.39 5.93
CA TRP A 27 -9.64 7.20 5.70
C TRP A 27 -10.25 6.61 6.96
N LEU A 28 -11.22 7.29 7.52
CA LEU A 28 -11.92 6.85 8.72
C LEU A 28 -10.96 6.55 9.88
N GLY A 29 -9.91 7.35 10.01
CA GLY A 29 -8.98 7.20 11.12
C GLY A 29 -7.88 6.17 10.90
N GLU A 30 -7.89 5.48 9.78
CA GLU A 30 -6.87 4.48 9.48
C GLU A 30 -5.87 5.05 8.47
N ILE A 31 -4.59 4.79 8.69
CA ILE A 31 -3.56 5.20 7.75
C ILE A 31 -3.46 4.12 6.67
N VAL A 32 -3.53 4.53 5.41
CA VAL A 32 -3.50 3.59 4.31
C VAL A 32 -2.28 3.90 3.45
N PHE A 33 -1.38 2.91 3.35
CA PHE A 33 -0.23 3.03 2.47
C PHE A 33 -0.62 2.38 1.15
N VAL A 34 -0.49 3.11 0.05
CA VAL A 34 -0.95 2.63 -1.25
C VAL A 34 0.22 2.46 -2.19
N GLU A 35 0.36 1.26 -2.70
CA GLU A 35 1.35 0.97 -3.74
C GLU A 35 0.63 1.03 -5.07
N VAL A 36 1.15 1.80 -6.02
CA VAL A 36 0.53 1.97 -7.33
C VAL A 36 1.33 1.19 -8.35
N LYS A 37 0.66 0.33 -9.10
CA LYS A 37 1.27 -0.46 -10.16
C LYS A 37 0.61 -0.12 -11.48
N THR A 38 1.40 -0.06 -12.54
CA THR A 38 0.84 0.17 -13.87
C THR A 38 1.13 -1.05 -14.73
N ARG A 39 0.15 -1.42 -15.55
CA ARG A 39 0.28 -2.55 -16.46
C ARG A 39 -0.31 -2.21 -17.78
N SER A 40 0.25 -2.78 -18.86
CA SER A 40 -0.26 -2.48 -20.19
C SER A 40 -1.57 -3.20 -20.47
N HIS A 41 -1.78 -4.37 -19.87
CA HIS A 41 -3.05 -5.08 -20.04
C HIS A 41 -3.28 -6.00 -18.85
N GLU A 42 -4.54 -6.41 -18.72
CA GLU A 42 -4.95 -7.22 -17.58
C GLU A 42 -4.60 -8.68 -17.75
N GLY A 43 -4.68 -9.38 -16.66
CA GLY A 43 -4.76 -10.82 -16.72
C GLY A 43 -3.52 -11.62 -16.55
N LEU A 44 -2.38 -11.04 -16.57
CA LEU A 44 -1.16 -11.82 -16.46
C LEU A 44 -0.84 -12.20 -15.04
N VAL A 45 -1.01 -11.28 -14.11
CA VAL A 45 -0.69 -11.53 -12.71
C VAL A 45 -1.70 -10.76 -11.87
N ALA A 46 -2.23 -11.37 -10.84
CA ALA A 46 -3.13 -10.67 -9.93
C ALA A 46 -2.37 -9.53 -9.25
N PRO A 47 -3.01 -8.40 -8.97
CA PRO A 47 -2.32 -7.24 -8.37
C PRO A 47 -1.55 -7.58 -7.11
N ARG A 48 -2.10 -8.38 -6.21
CA ARG A 48 -1.40 -8.69 -4.99
C ARG A 48 -0.18 -9.58 -5.24
N GLU A 49 -0.23 -10.39 -6.28
CA GLU A 49 0.89 -11.27 -6.60
C GLU A 49 2.04 -10.52 -7.26
N SER A 50 1.79 -9.29 -7.71
CA SER A 50 2.85 -8.50 -8.31
C SER A 50 3.73 -7.86 -7.23
N VAL A 51 3.34 -7.98 -5.95
CA VAL A 51 4.11 -7.42 -4.87
C VAL A 51 4.82 -8.57 -4.19
N THR A 52 6.10 -8.77 -4.49
CA THR A 52 6.88 -9.89 -3.99
C THR A 52 7.09 -9.78 -2.48
N ARG A 53 7.55 -10.87 -1.88
CA ARG A 53 7.84 -10.86 -0.46
C ARG A 53 8.86 -9.78 -0.09
N THR A 54 9.93 -9.64 -0.89
CA THR A 54 10.93 -8.63 -0.65
C THR A 54 10.32 -7.22 -0.73
N LYS A 55 9.50 -7.00 -1.75
CA LYS A 55 8.84 -5.71 -1.90
C LYS A 55 7.90 -5.44 -0.73
N ARG A 56 7.17 -6.47 -0.29
CA ARG A 56 6.28 -6.31 0.87
C ARG A 56 7.07 -5.91 2.11
N GLN A 57 8.24 -6.53 2.31
CA GLN A 57 9.04 -6.18 3.48
C GLN A 57 9.54 -4.75 3.39
N HIS A 58 9.95 -4.31 2.19
CA HIS A 58 10.36 -2.93 2.02
C HIS A 58 9.21 -1.97 2.30
N LEU A 59 8.01 -2.32 1.87
CA LEU A 59 6.85 -1.47 2.13
C LEU A 59 6.49 -1.44 3.61
N LEU A 60 6.60 -2.57 4.29
CA LEU A 60 6.37 -2.62 5.73
C LEU A 60 7.39 -1.75 6.47
N ASP A 61 8.65 -1.82 6.06
CA ASP A 61 9.69 -1.00 6.67
C ASP A 61 9.44 0.48 6.42
N ALA A 62 9.04 0.83 5.19
CA ALA A 62 8.75 2.22 4.85
C ALA A 62 7.54 2.73 5.63
N GLY A 63 6.50 1.90 5.75
CA GLY A 63 5.32 2.28 6.54
C GLY A 63 5.66 2.49 8.00
N ALA A 64 6.46 1.60 8.57
CA ALA A 64 6.88 1.75 9.96
C ALA A 64 7.69 3.04 10.14
N ALA A 65 8.57 3.36 9.19
CA ALA A 65 9.35 4.59 9.26
C ALA A 65 8.45 5.81 9.17
N TYR A 66 7.44 5.78 8.30
CA TYR A 66 6.51 6.89 8.19
C TYR A 66 5.75 7.10 9.50
N LEU A 67 5.22 6.02 10.07
CA LEU A 67 4.44 6.12 11.30
C LEU A 67 5.30 6.67 12.45
N ALA A 68 6.54 6.19 12.56
CA ALA A 68 7.44 6.66 13.60
C ALA A 68 7.80 8.12 13.40
N HIS A 69 8.08 8.50 12.15
CA HIS A 69 8.48 9.87 11.82
C HIS A 69 7.37 10.86 12.16
N HIS A 70 6.13 10.46 12.01
CA HIS A 70 4.99 11.34 12.27
C HIS A 70 4.33 11.05 13.62
N ARG A 71 4.96 10.23 14.46
CA ARG A 71 4.45 9.90 15.80
C ARG A 71 3.08 9.26 15.76
N LEU A 72 2.90 8.37 14.80
CA LEU A 72 1.65 7.65 14.62
C LEU A 72 1.83 6.15 14.89
N ASP A 73 2.76 5.81 15.77
CA ASP A 73 3.14 4.43 15.99
C ASP A 73 1.98 3.54 16.42
N LEU A 74 0.98 4.11 17.07
CA LEU A 74 -0.16 3.32 17.53
C LEU A 74 -1.37 3.47 16.63
N ALA A 75 -1.26 4.17 15.51
CA ALA A 75 -2.39 4.34 14.63
C ALA A 75 -2.67 3.05 13.86
N PRO A 76 -3.92 2.73 13.63
CA PRO A 76 -4.22 1.58 12.78
C PRO A 76 -3.79 1.90 11.34
N PHE A 77 -3.31 0.90 10.65
CA PHE A 77 -2.84 1.09 9.29
C PHE A 77 -3.07 -0.17 8.47
N ARG A 78 -3.05 0.01 7.17
CA ARG A 78 -3.14 -1.11 6.24
C ARG A 78 -2.40 -0.74 4.96
N PHE A 79 -2.15 -1.75 4.13
CA PHE A 79 -1.49 -1.56 2.84
C PHE A 79 -2.45 -1.95 1.73
N ASP A 80 -2.64 -1.05 0.79
CA ASP A 80 -3.49 -1.28 -0.37
C ASP A 80 -2.63 -1.27 -1.62
N VAL A 81 -3.09 -1.96 -2.65
CA VAL A 81 -2.46 -1.92 -3.96
C VAL A 81 -3.49 -1.41 -4.95
N ILE A 82 -3.10 -0.45 -5.77
CA ILE A 82 -3.93 0.02 -6.87
C ILE A 82 -3.21 -0.31 -8.16
N GLU A 83 -3.90 -1.03 -9.04
CA GLU A 83 -3.34 -1.34 -10.34
C GLU A 83 -4.06 -0.52 -11.39
N VAL A 84 -3.29 0.18 -12.20
CA VAL A 84 -3.81 0.99 -13.30
C VAL A 84 -3.45 0.26 -14.57
N VAL A 85 -4.46 -0.15 -15.34
CA VAL A 85 -4.24 -0.99 -16.51
C VAL A 85 -4.60 -0.23 -17.78
N GLY A 86 -3.72 -0.27 -18.75
CA GLY A 86 -3.93 0.35 -20.05
C GLY A 86 -2.72 1.13 -20.51
N THR A 87 -2.66 1.38 -21.81
CA THR A 87 -1.58 2.17 -22.39
C THR A 87 -2.03 3.60 -22.67
N ALA A 88 -3.31 3.84 -22.62
CA ALA A 88 -3.90 5.16 -22.82
C ALA A 88 -5.28 5.18 -22.18
N PRO A 89 -5.81 6.35 -21.85
CA PRO A 89 -7.15 6.44 -21.29
C PRO A 89 -8.20 5.90 -22.26
N PRO A 90 -9.27 5.30 -21.73
CA PRO A 90 -9.54 5.19 -20.31
C PRO A 90 -8.78 4.01 -19.71
N PHE A 91 -8.30 4.19 -18.49
CA PHE A 91 -7.58 3.13 -17.79
C PHE A 91 -8.55 2.34 -16.94
N ALA A 92 -8.29 1.04 -16.79
CA ALA A 92 -9.02 0.24 -15.81
C ALA A 92 -8.26 0.37 -14.49
N ILE A 93 -8.99 0.51 -13.40
CA ILE A 93 -8.38 0.65 -12.08
C ILE A 93 -8.88 -0.47 -11.17
N HIS A 94 -7.94 -1.19 -10.61
CA HIS A 94 -8.26 -2.25 -9.67
C HIS A 94 -7.67 -1.87 -8.32
N HIS A 95 -8.53 -1.69 -7.33
CA HIS A 95 -8.10 -1.30 -6.00
C HIS A 95 -8.24 -2.51 -5.08
N MET A 96 -7.12 -3.00 -4.58
CA MET A 96 -7.14 -4.13 -3.67
C MET A 96 -6.85 -3.61 -2.27
N GLU A 97 -7.88 -3.55 -1.45
CA GLU A 97 -7.75 -3.08 -0.08
C GLU A 97 -7.12 -4.15 0.78
N ASN A 98 -6.30 -3.73 1.71
CA ASN A 98 -5.66 -4.60 2.67
C ASN A 98 -4.98 -5.76 1.96
N ALA A 99 -4.22 -5.43 0.93
CA ALA A 99 -3.63 -6.43 0.04
C ALA A 99 -2.63 -7.33 0.76
N PHE A 100 -1.98 -6.85 1.80
CA PHE A 100 -1.11 -7.67 2.63
C PHE A 100 -0.97 -7.01 3.98
N THR A 101 -0.46 -7.76 4.95
CA THR A 101 -0.31 -7.28 6.33
C THR A 101 1.11 -7.54 6.76
N ALA A 102 1.45 -7.11 7.96
CA ALA A 102 2.75 -7.38 8.54
C ALA A 102 3.03 -8.88 8.60
N ARG A 103 2.00 -9.71 8.75
CA ARG A 103 2.21 -11.11 8.74
C ARG A 103 2.67 -11.64 7.42
N ASP A 104 2.18 -11.08 6.33
CA ASP A 104 2.54 -11.54 4.99
C ASP A 104 3.99 -11.24 4.68
N GLY A 105 4.55 -10.23 5.31
CA GLY A 105 5.92 -9.85 5.06
C GLY A 105 6.91 -10.55 5.94
N ARG A 106 6.49 -11.32 6.95
CA ARG A 106 7.38 -11.98 7.84
C ARG A 106 6.88 -13.35 8.12
N SER A 107 7.79 -14.15 8.50
CA SER A 107 7.45 -15.41 9.00
C SER A 107 6.86 -15.20 10.34
N ARG A 108 5.79 -15.80 10.76
CA ARG A 108 5.32 -15.55 11.97
C ARG A 108 4.67 -16.61 12.54
N SER A 109 4.78 -16.62 13.54
CA SER A 109 4.30 -17.61 14.27
C SER A 109 3.11 -17.28 14.94
N HIS A 110 2.61 -16.21 14.86
CA HIS A 110 1.72 -15.83 15.72
C HIS A 110 0.43 -16.24 15.32
N PRO A 111 -0.27 -16.84 16.08
CA PRO A 111 -1.42 -17.36 15.70
C PRO A 111 -2.38 -16.34 15.89
N GLY A 112 -2.92 -15.89 15.60
CA GLY A 112 -3.79 -15.18 15.82
C GLY A 112 -4.68 -15.39 15.86
N PRO A 113 -5.58 -15.53 16.34
CA PRO A 113 -6.61 -14.94 15.88
C PRO A 113 -6.45 -13.62 16.24
N HIS A 114 -6.80 -12.98 15.75
CA HIS A 114 -6.68 -11.71 16.08
C HIS A 114 -7.45 -10.91 15.23
#